data_ae921cebf85da67fa1005a46c8e961a6
#
_entry.id   ae921cebf85da67fa1005a46c8e961a6
#
_cell.length_a   1.000
_cell.length_b   1.000
_cell.length_c   1.000
_cell.angle_alpha   90.00
_cell.angle_beta   90.00
_cell.angle_gamma   90.00
#
_symmetry.space_group_name_H-M   'P 1'
#
loop_
_entity.id
_entity.type
_entity.pdbx_description
1 polymer ?
#
loop_
_entity_poly.entity_id
_entity_poly.type
_entity_poly.pdbx_seq_one_letter_code
_entity_poly.pdbx_strand_id
1 'polypeptide(L)'
;VRLVVLHTAQGASTFRELGNYFANPGAGVSSHVGIDDEAGTVGEYVPPGYKAWTQGNANPYSVAAELCAWAEWDRAEWDRHPAMLLNAAEWVREECGRFGVPIRALSAGEAQGGAAGVCQHVDLGAAGGGHWDCGPGFPMGDVIAQAARGGAPAPAQRKGRNMIASTSTGGGYWTTTSDGAVGAFGDAQYQGGGFDPDVVTGEIIGIAGRGTDGYWLFASDGGVLAFGSAGFYGRPDRA
;
A
#
# COMPACT_ATOMS: atom_id res chain seq x y z
N VAL A 1 7.02 14.45 7.19
CA VAL A 1 7.80 13.35 6.57
C VAL A 1 9.07 13.94 5.97
N ARG A 2 10.21 13.29 6.17
CA ARG A 2 11.49 13.63 5.54
C ARG A 2 12.15 12.42 4.86
N LEU A 3 11.71 11.21 5.18
CA LEU A 3 12.24 9.98 4.60
C LEU A 3 11.13 9.19 3.90
N VAL A 4 11.45 8.68 2.71
CA VAL A 4 10.72 7.62 2.02
C VAL A 4 11.60 6.38 2.11
N VAL A 5 11.10 5.32 2.77
CA VAL A 5 11.91 4.16 3.14
C VAL A 5 11.41 2.91 2.42
N LEU A 6 12.33 2.19 1.81
CA LEU A 6 12.06 0.91 1.15
C LEU A 6 12.56 -0.24 2.04
N HIS A 7 11.74 -1.28 2.11
CA HIS A 7 11.92 -2.50 2.88
C HIS A 7 11.74 -3.74 2.02
N THR A 8 12.13 -4.90 2.53
CA THR A 8 11.72 -6.20 1.99
C THR A 8 10.99 -7.00 3.07
N ALA A 9 9.82 -7.57 2.69
CA ALA A 9 8.86 -8.18 3.63
C ALA A 9 9.31 -9.53 4.22
N GLN A 10 10.34 -10.17 3.66
CA GLN A 10 10.97 -11.40 4.17
C GLN A 10 10.02 -12.59 4.38
N GLY A 11 8.97 -12.73 3.59
CA GLY A 11 8.09 -13.88 3.77
C GLY A 11 6.75 -13.83 3.03
N ALA A 12 6.26 -12.66 2.70
CA ALA A 12 5.07 -12.50 1.87
C ALA A 12 5.46 -12.46 0.39
N SER A 13 4.76 -13.22 -0.45
CA SER A 13 4.96 -13.23 -1.90
C SER A 13 4.07 -12.22 -2.62
N THR A 14 3.01 -11.75 -1.97
CA THR A 14 2.08 -10.78 -2.52
C THR A 14 1.74 -9.71 -1.47
N PHE A 15 1.40 -8.51 -1.96
CA PHE A 15 0.93 -7.46 -1.05
C PHE A 15 -0.37 -7.85 -0.34
N ARG A 16 -1.19 -8.75 -0.91
CA ARG A 16 -2.41 -9.27 -0.25
C ARG A 16 -2.08 -10.15 0.95
N GLU A 17 -1.10 -11.05 0.82
CA GLU A 17 -0.60 -11.86 1.95
C GLU A 17 -0.03 -10.97 3.06
N LEU A 18 0.75 -9.97 2.67
CA LEU A 18 1.32 -8.99 3.61
C LEU A 18 0.23 -8.18 4.31
N GLY A 19 -0.80 -7.75 3.60
CA GLY A 19 -1.97 -7.07 4.17
C GLY A 19 -2.71 -7.94 5.18
N ASN A 20 -2.90 -9.23 4.88
CA ASN A 20 -3.51 -10.19 5.81
C ASN A 20 -2.67 -10.39 7.07
N TYR A 21 -1.34 -10.39 6.94
CA TYR A 21 -0.44 -10.43 8.08
C TYR A 21 -0.59 -9.18 8.97
N PHE A 22 -0.58 -7.98 8.40
CA PHE A 22 -0.75 -6.73 9.14
C PHE A 22 -2.15 -6.57 9.75
N ALA A 23 -3.18 -7.16 9.13
CA ALA A 23 -4.53 -7.16 9.69
C ALA A 23 -4.67 -8.02 10.96
N ASN A 24 -3.70 -8.89 11.25
CA ASN A 24 -3.68 -9.65 12.49
C ASN A 24 -3.21 -8.73 13.65
N PRO A 25 -4.02 -8.49 14.68
CA PRO A 25 -3.63 -7.68 15.83
C PRO A 25 -2.36 -8.16 16.55
N GLY A 26 -2.05 -9.45 16.46
CA GLY A 26 -0.84 -10.04 17.03
C GLY A 26 0.44 -9.72 16.25
N ALA A 27 0.36 -9.19 15.03
CA ALA A 27 1.54 -8.84 14.24
C ALA A 27 2.36 -7.71 14.88
N GLY A 28 1.69 -6.73 15.50
CA GLY A 28 2.34 -5.62 16.20
C GLY A 28 3.17 -4.68 15.31
N VAL A 29 3.05 -4.83 13.98
CA VAL A 29 3.76 -4.07 12.95
C VAL A 29 2.80 -3.68 11.81
N SER A 30 3.18 -2.69 11.02
CA SER A 30 2.43 -2.26 9.83
C SER A 30 3.33 -1.48 8.89
N SER A 31 2.97 -1.40 7.61
CA SER A 31 3.58 -0.52 6.62
C SER A 31 2.54 0.39 5.99
N HIS A 32 2.96 1.44 5.28
CA HIS A 32 2.02 2.25 4.51
C HIS A 32 1.54 1.48 3.29
N VAL A 33 2.45 0.82 2.58
CA VAL A 33 2.13 0.01 1.39
C VAL A 33 2.91 -1.30 1.35
N GLY A 34 2.38 -2.26 0.58
CA GLY A 34 3.09 -3.44 0.08
C GLY A 34 3.16 -3.41 -1.43
N ILE A 35 4.26 -3.88 -1.99
CA ILE A 35 4.57 -3.85 -3.42
C ILE A 35 5.02 -5.23 -3.86
N ASP A 36 4.37 -5.78 -4.89
CA ASP A 36 4.76 -7.01 -5.57
C ASP A 36 4.83 -6.81 -7.09
N ASP A 37 4.88 -7.90 -7.84
CA ASP A 37 4.98 -7.88 -9.30
C ASP A 37 3.65 -7.65 -10.03
N GLU A 38 2.56 -7.35 -9.34
CA GLU A 38 1.30 -6.96 -9.98
C GLU A 38 1.46 -5.55 -10.56
N ALA A 39 1.63 -5.46 -11.89
CA ALA A 39 1.96 -4.23 -12.58
C ALA A 39 0.93 -3.11 -12.35
N GLY A 40 1.43 -1.92 -11.99
CA GLY A 40 0.60 -0.74 -11.76
C GLY A 40 -0.22 -0.77 -10.46
N THR A 41 0.05 -1.74 -9.56
CA THR A 41 -0.72 -1.94 -8.33
C THR A 41 0.19 -1.92 -7.10
N VAL A 42 -0.29 -1.32 -6.01
CA VAL A 42 0.29 -1.41 -4.68
C VAL A 42 -0.81 -1.66 -3.65
N GLY A 43 -0.53 -2.46 -2.63
CA GLY A 43 -1.44 -2.65 -1.50
C GLY A 43 -1.28 -1.50 -0.49
N GLU A 44 -2.33 -0.76 -0.19
CA GLU A 44 -2.30 0.29 0.83
C GLU A 44 -2.86 -0.24 2.14
N TYR A 45 -2.15 -0.01 3.26
CA TYR A 45 -2.53 -0.48 4.59
C TYR A 45 -2.68 0.64 5.60
N VAL A 46 -1.73 1.58 5.64
CA VAL A 46 -1.78 2.76 6.50
C VAL A 46 -1.73 4.01 5.64
N PRO A 47 -2.73 4.91 5.70
CA PRO A 47 -2.69 6.15 4.93
C PRO A 47 -1.43 6.97 5.24
N PRO A 48 -0.81 7.63 4.26
CA PRO A 48 0.47 8.34 4.43
C PRO A 48 0.48 9.47 5.47
N GLY A 49 -0.70 9.97 5.88
CA GLY A 49 -0.86 10.96 6.96
C GLY A 49 -0.78 10.36 8.37
N TYR A 50 -0.74 9.04 8.50
CA TYR A 50 -0.68 8.31 9.76
C TYR A 50 0.68 7.63 9.91
N LYS A 51 1.05 7.33 11.14
CA LYS A 51 2.29 6.64 11.47
C LYS A 51 2.11 5.13 11.27
N ALA A 52 2.86 4.52 10.36
CA ALA A 52 3.03 3.08 10.32
C ALA A 52 4.07 2.61 11.35
N TRP A 53 4.08 1.32 11.66
CA TRP A 53 4.98 0.71 12.65
C TRP A 53 5.95 -0.22 11.92
N THR A 54 6.85 0.36 11.10
CA THR A 54 7.73 -0.34 10.16
C THR A 54 9.20 -0.27 10.58
N GLN A 55 9.71 0.95 10.89
CA GLN A 55 11.12 1.22 11.06
C GLN A 55 11.46 1.91 12.40
N GLY A 56 10.92 1.39 13.49
CA GLY A 56 11.30 1.78 14.85
C GLY A 56 11.18 3.28 15.13
N ASN A 57 12.26 3.89 15.59
CA ASN A 57 12.29 5.32 15.96
C ASN A 57 12.17 6.27 14.75
N ALA A 58 12.29 5.75 13.52
CA ALA A 58 12.11 6.55 12.30
C ALA A 58 10.64 6.71 11.88
N ASN A 59 9.72 5.89 12.42
CA ASN A 59 8.28 5.94 12.08
C ASN A 59 7.65 7.35 12.10
N PRO A 60 7.94 8.26 13.05
CA PRO A 60 7.25 9.55 13.11
C PRO A 60 7.56 10.53 11.98
N TYR A 61 8.64 10.31 11.23
CA TYR A 61 9.10 11.24 10.20
C TYR A 61 9.33 10.59 8.83
N SER A 62 8.76 9.41 8.62
CA SER A 62 8.94 8.64 7.39
C SER A 62 7.65 8.00 6.91
N VAL A 63 7.64 7.63 5.62
CA VAL A 63 6.69 6.69 5.02
C VAL A 63 7.46 5.47 4.53
N ALA A 64 6.81 4.31 4.50
CA ALA A 64 7.44 3.03 4.24
C ALA A 64 6.69 2.21 3.18
N ALA A 65 7.44 1.52 2.33
CA ALA A 65 6.95 0.47 1.45
C ALA A 65 7.67 -0.85 1.74
N GLU A 66 6.91 -1.92 1.87
CA GLU A 66 7.40 -3.29 1.94
C GLU A 66 7.32 -3.93 0.56
N LEU A 67 8.46 -4.23 -0.05
CA LEU A 67 8.53 -5.05 -1.24
C LEU A 67 8.38 -6.53 -0.86
N CYS A 68 7.51 -7.25 -1.56
CA CYS A 68 7.29 -8.68 -1.35
C CYS A 68 8.47 -9.50 -1.87
N ALA A 69 9.62 -9.31 -1.28
CA ALA A 69 10.94 -9.76 -1.69
C ALA A 69 11.78 -10.17 -0.47
N TRP A 70 12.98 -10.66 -0.73
CA TRP A 70 13.96 -11.04 0.29
C TRP A 70 15.23 -10.20 0.16
N ALA A 71 15.78 -9.79 1.30
CA ALA A 71 17.01 -8.99 1.35
C ALA A 71 18.26 -9.75 0.84
N GLU A 72 18.19 -11.09 0.77
CA GLU A 72 19.21 -11.96 0.20
C GLU A 72 19.27 -11.95 -1.33
N TRP A 73 18.27 -11.40 -2.00
CA TRP A 73 18.24 -11.36 -3.46
C TRP A 73 19.44 -10.60 -4.00
N ASP A 74 20.14 -11.25 -4.93
CA ASP A 74 21.18 -10.59 -5.69
C ASP A 74 20.58 -9.71 -6.81
N ARG A 75 21.43 -8.99 -7.53
CA ARG A 75 21.01 -8.14 -8.62
C ARG A 75 20.27 -8.90 -9.72
N ALA A 76 20.71 -10.13 -10.03
CA ALA A 76 20.09 -10.92 -11.10
C ALA A 76 18.69 -11.39 -10.73
N GLU A 77 18.43 -11.63 -9.45
CA GLU A 77 17.07 -11.94 -8.98
C GLU A 77 16.19 -10.69 -9.05
N TRP A 78 16.65 -9.53 -8.57
CA TRP A 78 15.91 -8.28 -8.68
C TRP A 78 15.53 -7.93 -10.14
N ASP A 79 16.41 -8.22 -11.12
CA ASP A 79 16.16 -7.96 -12.54
C ASP A 79 15.03 -8.84 -13.12
N ARG A 80 14.60 -9.90 -12.41
CA ARG A 80 13.42 -10.72 -12.79
C ARG A 80 12.10 -10.13 -12.32
N HIS A 81 12.15 -9.09 -11.50
CA HIS A 81 10.99 -8.43 -10.89
C HIS A 81 10.80 -6.97 -11.38
N PRO A 82 10.76 -6.73 -12.72
CA PRO A 82 10.74 -5.37 -13.26
C PRO A 82 9.46 -4.61 -12.91
N ALA A 83 8.33 -5.30 -12.75
CA ALA A 83 7.07 -4.67 -12.37
C ALA A 83 7.13 -4.18 -10.91
N MET A 84 7.67 -4.97 -9.99
CA MET A 84 7.89 -4.56 -8.59
C MET A 84 8.81 -3.33 -8.51
N LEU A 85 9.92 -3.32 -9.25
CA LEU A 85 10.84 -2.18 -9.27
C LEU A 85 10.20 -0.91 -9.87
N LEU A 86 9.36 -1.07 -10.91
CA LEU A 86 8.60 0.04 -11.48
C LEU A 86 7.56 0.58 -10.48
N ASN A 87 6.77 -0.29 -9.85
CA ASN A 87 5.80 0.09 -8.83
C ASN A 87 6.48 0.82 -7.66
N ALA A 88 7.65 0.34 -7.22
CA ALA A 88 8.45 0.99 -6.18
C ALA A 88 8.91 2.40 -6.60
N ALA A 89 9.38 2.56 -7.83
CA ALA A 89 9.81 3.85 -8.35
C ALA A 89 8.64 4.84 -8.48
N GLU A 90 7.48 4.38 -8.91
CA GLU A 90 6.27 5.19 -8.99
C GLU A 90 5.78 5.62 -7.61
N TRP A 91 5.75 4.70 -6.65
CA TRP A 91 5.40 5.01 -5.27
C TRP A 91 6.39 6.01 -4.64
N VAL A 92 7.70 5.81 -4.82
CA VAL A 92 8.73 6.77 -4.37
C VAL A 92 8.48 8.17 -4.95
N ARG A 93 8.21 8.26 -6.26
CA ARG A 93 7.92 9.54 -6.91
C ARG A 93 6.70 10.23 -6.28
N GLU A 94 5.63 9.47 -6.06
CA GLU A 94 4.39 10.00 -5.51
C GLU A 94 4.57 10.50 -4.08
N GLU A 95 5.21 9.72 -3.21
CA GLU A 95 5.39 10.11 -1.82
C GLU A 95 6.41 11.25 -1.67
N CYS A 96 7.48 11.24 -2.48
CA CYS A 96 8.38 12.39 -2.55
C CYS A 96 7.66 13.67 -2.98
N GLY A 97 6.79 13.59 -3.99
CA GLY A 97 5.97 14.71 -4.42
C GLY A 97 4.95 15.16 -3.37
N ARG A 98 4.30 14.22 -2.71
CA ARG A 98 3.31 14.47 -1.64
C ARG A 98 3.89 15.25 -0.47
N PHE A 99 5.10 14.90 -0.04
CA PHE A 99 5.73 15.46 1.15
C PHE A 99 6.84 16.48 0.86
N GLY A 100 7.10 16.80 -0.41
CA GLY A 100 8.20 17.70 -0.79
C GLY A 100 9.58 17.13 -0.47
N VAL A 101 9.72 15.80 -0.47
CA VAL A 101 10.98 15.10 -0.23
C VAL A 101 11.75 14.99 -1.54
N PRO A 102 13.06 15.31 -1.59
CA PRO A 102 13.86 15.15 -2.81
C PRO A 102 13.95 13.69 -3.27
N ILE A 103 13.74 13.45 -4.57
CA ILE A 103 13.95 12.12 -5.19
C ILE A 103 15.45 11.89 -5.35
N ARG A 104 16.09 11.47 -4.28
CA ARG A 104 17.52 11.08 -4.25
C ARG A 104 17.76 9.99 -3.22
N ALA A 105 18.65 9.07 -3.55
CA ALA A 105 19.13 8.10 -2.58
C ALA A 105 19.97 8.80 -1.50
N LEU A 106 19.77 8.40 -0.26
CA LEU A 106 20.58 8.81 0.88
C LEU A 106 21.59 7.72 1.19
N SER A 107 22.81 8.12 1.55
CA SER A 107 23.72 7.27 2.30
C SER A 107 23.22 7.08 3.74
N ALA A 108 23.70 6.05 4.43
CA ALA A 108 23.37 5.82 5.84
C ALA A 108 23.73 7.05 6.72
N GLY A 109 24.87 7.69 6.48
CA GLY A 109 25.27 8.91 7.20
C GLY A 109 24.30 10.07 7.00
N GLU A 110 23.78 10.27 5.78
CA GLU A 110 22.78 11.30 5.48
C GLU A 110 21.41 10.99 6.11
N ALA A 111 20.94 9.75 6.01
CA ALA A 111 19.65 9.32 6.57
C ALA A 111 19.65 9.49 8.11
N GLN A 112 20.69 9.06 8.78
CA GLN A 112 20.88 9.20 10.23
C GLN A 112 21.15 10.66 10.64
N GLY A 113 21.85 11.43 9.79
CA GLY A 113 22.16 12.83 10.01
C GLY A 113 21.00 13.81 9.82
N GLY A 114 19.82 13.33 9.45
CA GLY A 114 18.61 14.15 9.35
C GLY A 114 18.31 14.70 7.97
N ALA A 115 19.02 14.28 6.93
CA ALA A 115 18.72 14.66 5.54
C ALA A 115 17.34 14.16 5.09
N ALA A 116 16.75 14.84 4.10
CA ALA A 116 15.52 14.42 3.43
C ALA A 116 15.87 13.69 2.11
N GLY A 117 15.17 12.58 1.85
CA GLY A 117 15.37 11.76 0.65
C GLY A 117 14.82 10.35 0.80
N VAL A 118 15.28 9.46 -0.04
CA VAL A 118 14.88 8.05 -0.11
C VAL A 118 16.02 7.17 0.42
N CYS A 119 15.71 6.21 1.26
CA CYS A 119 16.72 5.28 1.80
C CYS A 119 16.15 3.86 1.92
N GLN A 120 17.03 2.90 2.17
CA GLN A 120 16.65 1.56 2.59
C GLN A 120 16.57 1.50 4.12
N HIS A 121 15.93 0.47 4.64
CA HIS A 121 15.85 0.25 6.09
C HIS A 121 17.25 0.16 6.74
N VAL A 122 18.18 -0.53 6.12
CA VAL A 122 19.56 -0.66 6.60
C VAL A 122 20.25 0.70 6.84
N ASP A 123 19.90 1.73 6.06
CA ASP A 123 20.50 3.06 6.17
C ASP A 123 20.11 3.80 7.46
N LEU A 124 19.02 3.37 8.12
CA LEU A 124 18.56 3.95 9.37
C LEU A 124 19.38 3.51 10.59
N GLY A 125 20.15 2.42 10.46
CA GLY A 125 20.99 1.88 11.55
C GLY A 125 20.18 1.61 12.82
N ALA A 126 20.70 2.05 13.96
CA ALA A 126 20.04 1.83 15.26
C ALA A 126 18.66 2.48 15.36
N ALA A 127 18.41 3.58 14.67
CA ALA A 127 17.09 4.25 14.65
C ALA A 127 16.02 3.39 13.96
N GLY A 128 16.42 2.57 12.99
CA GLY A 128 15.59 1.58 12.32
C GLY A 128 15.54 0.21 13.00
N GLY A 129 16.18 0.03 14.15
CA GLY A 129 16.23 -1.27 14.84
C GLY A 129 17.36 -2.19 14.38
N GLY A 130 18.27 -1.72 13.54
CA GLY A 130 19.45 -2.48 13.07
C GLY A 130 19.14 -3.54 12.01
N HIS A 131 18.07 -3.37 11.27
CA HIS A 131 17.72 -4.23 10.14
C HIS A 131 18.67 -4.00 8.95
N TRP A 132 18.73 -4.96 8.01
CA TRP A 132 19.68 -4.96 6.90
C TRP A 132 19.03 -4.96 5.50
N ASP A 133 17.72 -4.94 5.43
CA ASP A 133 16.94 -4.86 4.19
C ASP A 133 16.97 -3.43 3.59
N CYS A 134 16.86 -3.28 2.30
CA CYS A 134 16.52 -4.29 1.27
C CYS A 134 17.68 -5.22 0.84
N GLY A 135 18.86 -5.12 1.43
CA GLY A 135 20.01 -5.93 1.09
C GLY A 135 20.90 -5.35 -0.02
N PRO A 136 22.12 -5.90 -0.18
CA PRO A 136 23.14 -5.34 -1.06
C PRO A 136 22.85 -5.48 -2.56
N GLY A 137 21.98 -6.43 -2.94
CA GLY A 137 21.57 -6.63 -4.34
C GLY A 137 20.49 -5.65 -4.82
N PHE A 138 19.85 -4.91 -3.91
CA PHE A 138 18.74 -4.02 -4.26
C PHE A 138 19.18 -2.87 -5.17
N PRO A 139 18.54 -2.67 -6.34
CA PRO A 139 18.96 -1.69 -7.34
C PRO A 139 18.46 -0.27 -7.03
N MET A 140 18.82 0.26 -5.86
CA MET A 140 18.36 1.58 -5.39
C MET A 140 18.58 2.70 -6.42
N GLY A 141 19.73 2.68 -7.09
CA GLY A 141 20.06 3.67 -8.12
C GLY A 141 19.09 3.66 -9.30
N ASP A 142 18.65 2.48 -9.72
CA ASP A 142 17.69 2.33 -10.83
C ASP A 142 16.30 2.77 -10.42
N VAL A 143 15.85 2.42 -9.19
CA VAL A 143 14.57 2.88 -8.63
C VAL A 143 14.54 4.41 -8.57
N ILE A 144 15.59 5.05 -8.06
CA ILE A 144 15.68 6.51 -8.01
C ILE A 144 15.72 7.13 -9.41
N ALA A 145 16.53 6.57 -10.33
CA ALA A 145 16.59 7.06 -11.71
C ALA A 145 15.23 6.95 -12.40
N GLN A 146 14.50 5.85 -12.19
CA GLN A 146 13.17 5.66 -12.75
C GLN A 146 12.14 6.61 -12.11
N ALA A 147 12.19 6.80 -10.80
CA ALA A 147 11.34 7.76 -10.10
C ALA A 147 11.55 9.19 -10.60
N ALA A 148 12.78 9.59 -10.87
CA ALA A 148 13.14 10.91 -11.36
C ALA A 148 12.76 11.15 -12.83
N ARG A 149 12.75 10.11 -13.69
CA ARG A 149 12.42 10.22 -15.12
C ARG A 149 10.97 10.63 -15.39
N GLY A 150 10.09 10.37 -14.47
CA GLY A 150 8.67 10.64 -14.62
C GLY A 150 8.25 12.12 -14.66
N GLY A 151 9.16 13.08 -14.80
CA GLY A 151 8.86 14.51 -14.69
C GLY A 151 8.25 14.85 -13.31
N ALA A 152 8.36 16.08 -12.80
CA ALA A 152 7.63 16.44 -11.58
C ALA A 152 6.16 16.00 -11.75
N PRO A 153 5.60 15.11 -10.92
CA PRO A 153 4.21 14.78 -11.07
C PRO A 153 3.46 16.10 -10.92
N ALA A 154 2.68 16.48 -11.91
CA ALA A 154 1.36 16.97 -11.56
C ALA A 154 0.88 15.96 -10.50
N PRO A 155 0.41 16.37 -9.30
CA PRO A 155 -0.01 15.41 -8.32
C PRO A 155 -0.78 14.36 -9.09
N ALA A 156 -0.16 13.20 -9.30
CA ALA A 156 -0.82 12.10 -9.94
C ALA A 156 -1.99 11.91 -9.00
N GLN A 157 -3.13 12.36 -9.42
CA GLN A 157 -4.34 11.83 -8.92
C GLN A 157 -4.21 10.35 -9.25
N ARG A 158 -3.54 9.59 -8.33
CA ARG A 158 -4.13 8.30 -8.02
C ARG A 158 -5.58 8.70 -7.90
N LYS A 159 -6.42 8.26 -8.84
CA LYS A 159 -7.86 8.51 -8.77
C LYS A 159 -8.14 8.31 -7.30
N GLY A 160 -8.19 9.48 -6.58
CA GLY A 160 -7.88 9.46 -5.17
C GLY A 160 -8.82 8.42 -4.64
N ARG A 161 -8.37 7.53 -3.75
CA ARG A 161 -9.28 6.66 -3.03
C ARG A 161 -10.16 7.57 -2.20
N ASN A 162 -10.87 8.44 -2.90
CA ASN A 162 -11.89 9.25 -2.31
C ASN A 162 -12.94 8.26 -1.82
N MET A 163 -13.20 8.30 -0.55
CA MET A 163 -14.37 7.65 -0.01
C MET A 163 -15.56 8.11 -0.84
N ILE A 164 -16.15 7.17 -1.57
CA ILE A 164 -17.30 7.45 -2.45
C ILE A 164 -18.62 7.14 -1.76
N ALA A 165 -18.61 6.21 -0.79
CA ALA A 165 -19.79 5.81 -0.04
C ALA A 165 -19.41 5.27 1.33
N SER A 166 -20.36 5.31 2.26
CA SER A 166 -20.27 4.70 3.58
C SER A 166 -21.61 4.11 4.00
N THR A 167 -21.57 3.13 4.91
CA THR A 167 -22.76 2.54 5.53
C THR A 167 -22.48 2.26 7.01
N SER A 168 -23.50 2.37 7.86
CA SER A 168 -23.39 2.29 9.31
C SER A 168 -23.87 0.93 9.84
N THR A 169 -23.26 0.46 10.95
CA THR A 169 -23.73 -0.68 11.75
C THR A 169 -24.58 -0.26 12.95
N GLY A 170 -24.52 1.01 13.32
CA GLY A 170 -25.09 1.54 14.58
C GLY A 170 -24.01 1.83 15.63
N GLY A 171 -22.97 1.01 15.77
CA GLY A 171 -21.79 1.22 16.62
C GLY A 171 -20.49 1.44 15.85
N GLY A 172 -20.58 1.36 14.51
CA GLY A 172 -19.46 1.54 13.59
C GLY A 172 -19.93 1.87 12.18
N TYR A 173 -19.01 1.80 11.24
CA TYR A 173 -19.31 2.03 9.83
C TYR A 173 -18.24 1.42 8.92
N TRP A 174 -18.63 1.15 7.68
CA TRP A 174 -17.72 0.88 6.58
C TRP A 174 -17.65 2.06 5.62
N THR A 175 -16.51 2.21 5.00
CA THR A 175 -16.29 3.13 3.87
C THR A 175 -15.83 2.34 2.66
N THR A 176 -16.11 2.82 1.45
CA THR A 176 -15.54 2.24 0.24
C THR A 176 -15.05 3.32 -0.71
N THR A 177 -14.12 2.93 -1.56
CA THR A 177 -13.52 3.75 -2.62
C THR A 177 -13.92 3.20 -3.99
N SER A 178 -13.70 3.97 -5.06
CA SER A 178 -14.11 3.58 -6.42
C SER A 178 -13.39 2.32 -6.95
N ASP A 179 -12.24 1.97 -6.38
CA ASP A 179 -11.49 0.75 -6.68
C ASP A 179 -11.87 -0.43 -5.75
N GLY A 180 -12.91 -0.28 -4.93
CA GLY A 180 -13.44 -1.33 -4.08
C GLY A 180 -12.70 -1.57 -2.77
N ALA A 181 -11.73 -0.73 -2.41
CA ALA A 181 -11.13 -0.84 -1.08
C ALA A 181 -12.17 -0.51 -0.01
N VAL A 182 -12.13 -1.26 1.10
CA VAL A 182 -13.07 -1.11 2.22
C VAL A 182 -12.30 -0.78 3.49
N GLY A 183 -12.71 0.28 4.19
CA GLY A 183 -12.33 0.58 5.56
C GLY A 183 -13.44 0.16 6.52
N ALA A 184 -13.09 -0.43 7.67
CA ALA A 184 -14.01 -0.83 8.72
C ALA A 184 -13.64 -0.15 10.05
N PHE A 185 -14.62 0.45 10.72
CA PHE A 185 -14.43 1.27 11.91
C PHE A 185 -15.48 0.94 12.98
N GLY A 186 -15.10 1.07 14.26
CA GLY A 186 -15.97 0.75 15.38
C GLY A 186 -16.25 -0.75 15.49
N ASP A 187 -17.52 -1.15 15.57
CA ASP A 187 -17.94 -2.55 15.61
C ASP A 187 -18.08 -3.23 14.23
N ALA A 188 -17.86 -2.47 13.16
CA ALA A 188 -17.90 -2.99 11.79
C ALA A 188 -16.72 -3.92 11.53
N GLN A 189 -17.00 -5.16 11.09
CA GLN A 189 -15.97 -6.16 10.80
C GLN A 189 -15.53 -6.07 9.34
N TYR A 190 -14.23 -6.08 9.09
CA TYR A 190 -13.68 -6.16 7.73
C TYR A 190 -13.85 -7.58 7.20
N GLN A 191 -14.48 -7.74 6.03
CA GLN A 191 -14.76 -9.02 5.38
C GLN A 191 -14.09 -9.16 4.01
N GLY A 192 -13.25 -8.21 3.64
CA GLY A 192 -12.59 -8.18 2.34
C GLY A 192 -12.97 -6.92 1.56
N GLY A 193 -12.35 -6.78 0.41
CA GLY A 193 -12.57 -5.66 -0.50
C GLY A 193 -11.74 -5.87 -1.75
N GLY A 194 -11.82 -4.91 -2.67
CA GLY A 194 -11.08 -4.97 -3.91
C GLY A 194 -11.95 -5.34 -5.11
N PHE A 195 -11.31 -5.38 -6.23
CA PHE A 195 -11.89 -5.59 -7.53
C PHE A 195 -11.64 -7.04 -7.95
N ASP A 196 -12.68 -7.76 -8.29
CA ASP A 196 -12.56 -9.00 -9.04
C ASP A 196 -12.87 -8.70 -10.52
N PRO A 197 -11.87 -8.61 -11.39
CA PRO A 197 -12.05 -8.22 -12.78
C PRO A 197 -12.89 -9.24 -13.58
N ASP A 198 -13.00 -10.48 -13.10
CA ASP A 198 -13.83 -11.51 -13.72
C ASP A 198 -15.32 -11.35 -13.37
N VAL A 199 -15.61 -10.62 -12.29
CA VAL A 199 -16.97 -10.41 -11.78
C VAL A 199 -17.48 -9.00 -12.07
N VAL A 200 -16.62 -8.00 -11.97
CA VAL A 200 -16.95 -6.57 -12.06
C VAL A 200 -15.94 -5.85 -12.94
N THR A 201 -16.42 -5.12 -13.94
CA THR A 201 -15.59 -4.30 -14.84
C THR A 201 -15.78 -2.79 -14.63
N GLY A 202 -16.80 -2.40 -13.86
CA GLY A 202 -17.12 -1.01 -13.54
C GLY A 202 -16.53 -0.54 -12.21
N GLU A 203 -16.37 0.77 -12.02
CA GLU A 203 -15.95 1.34 -10.74
C GLU A 203 -17.01 1.07 -9.65
N ILE A 204 -16.58 0.83 -8.42
CA ILE A 204 -17.49 0.76 -7.27
C ILE A 204 -18.11 2.15 -7.04
N ILE A 205 -19.43 2.17 -6.89
CA ILE A 205 -20.21 3.39 -6.72
C ILE A 205 -20.99 3.41 -5.40
N GLY A 206 -20.98 2.31 -4.64
CA GLY A 206 -21.73 2.25 -3.39
C GLY A 206 -21.39 1.06 -2.52
N ILE A 207 -21.79 1.17 -1.24
CA ILE A 207 -21.70 0.10 -0.24
C ILE A 207 -22.99 0.07 0.57
N ALA A 208 -23.51 -1.12 0.89
CA ALA A 208 -24.60 -1.32 1.83
C ALA A 208 -24.20 -2.36 2.88
N GLY A 209 -24.41 -2.04 4.15
CA GLY A 209 -24.08 -2.92 5.28
C GLY A 209 -25.20 -3.89 5.62
N ARG A 210 -24.82 -5.04 6.20
CA ARG A 210 -25.70 -6.01 6.84
C ARG A 210 -25.16 -6.38 8.21
N GLY A 211 -25.86 -6.00 9.27
CA GLY A 211 -25.38 -6.22 10.63
C GLY A 211 -24.02 -5.56 10.87
N THR A 212 -23.12 -6.25 11.55
CA THR A 212 -21.75 -5.81 11.82
C THR A 212 -20.68 -6.60 11.04
N ASP A 213 -21.09 -7.64 10.29
CA ASP A 213 -20.23 -8.68 9.74
C ASP A 213 -20.45 -8.97 8.25
N GLY A 214 -21.20 -8.11 7.53
CA GLY A 214 -21.43 -8.28 6.10
C GLY A 214 -21.77 -6.99 5.37
N TYR A 215 -21.45 -6.95 4.08
CA TYR A 215 -21.77 -5.82 3.19
C TYR A 215 -21.75 -6.22 1.72
N TRP A 216 -22.39 -5.40 0.88
CA TRP A 216 -22.34 -5.46 -0.57
C TRP A 216 -21.62 -4.23 -1.12
N LEU A 217 -20.80 -4.41 -2.14
CA LEU A 217 -20.31 -3.35 -2.99
C LEU A 217 -21.08 -3.37 -4.31
N PHE A 218 -21.41 -2.19 -4.81
CA PHE A 218 -22.13 -2.00 -6.06
C PHE A 218 -21.26 -1.29 -7.06
N ALA A 219 -21.17 -1.83 -8.28
CA ALA A 219 -20.37 -1.27 -9.36
C ALA A 219 -21.22 -0.55 -10.41
N SER A 220 -20.60 0.37 -11.14
CA SER A 220 -21.26 1.18 -12.17
C SER A 220 -21.74 0.37 -13.37
N ASP A 221 -21.23 -0.84 -13.57
CA ASP A 221 -21.67 -1.78 -14.60
C ASP A 221 -22.83 -2.70 -14.14
N GLY A 222 -23.40 -2.43 -12.97
CA GLY A 222 -24.43 -3.26 -12.35
C GLY A 222 -23.88 -4.46 -11.59
N GLY A 223 -22.56 -4.62 -11.49
CA GLY A 223 -21.92 -5.67 -10.68
C GLY A 223 -22.22 -5.51 -9.20
N VAL A 224 -22.38 -6.64 -8.49
CA VAL A 224 -22.59 -6.71 -7.05
C VAL A 224 -21.60 -7.71 -6.46
N LEU A 225 -20.79 -7.24 -5.51
CA LEU A 225 -19.88 -8.07 -4.73
C LEU A 225 -20.44 -8.22 -3.32
N ALA A 226 -20.48 -9.43 -2.78
CA ALA A 226 -21.01 -9.74 -1.46
C ALA A 226 -19.90 -10.25 -0.55
N PHE A 227 -19.81 -9.71 0.67
CA PHE A 227 -18.75 -10.00 1.64
C PHE A 227 -19.33 -10.39 3.00
N GLY A 228 -18.66 -11.32 3.68
CA GLY A 228 -19.05 -11.79 5.02
C GLY A 228 -20.43 -12.45 5.03
N SER A 229 -21.29 -12.06 5.96
CA SER A 229 -22.65 -12.60 6.09
C SER A 229 -23.63 -12.09 5.02
N ALA A 230 -23.21 -11.16 4.14
CA ALA A 230 -24.05 -10.67 3.06
C ALA A 230 -24.17 -11.73 1.96
N GLY A 231 -25.39 -12.25 1.73
CA GLY A 231 -25.65 -13.20 0.64
C GLY A 231 -25.73 -12.50 -0.72
N PHE A 232 -25.29 -13.18 -1.78
CA PHE A 232 -25.53 -12.71 -3.14
C PHE A 232 -26.94 -13.07 -3.60
N TYR A 233 -27.72 -12.08 -4.02
CA TYR A 233 -29.14 -12.26 -4.45
C TYR A 233 -29.36 -11.95 -5.93
N GLY A 234 -28.28 -11.85 -6.70
CA GLY A 234 -28.33 -11.50 -8.11
C GLY A 234 -27.91 -10.05 -8.38
N ARG A 235 -27.88 -9.70 -9.64
CA ARG A 235 -27.58 -8.36 -10.16
C ARG A 235 -28.52 -8.02 -11.30
N PRO A 236 -28.73 -6.73 -11.62
CA PRO A 236 -29.45 -6.34 -12.83
C PRO A 236 -28.81 -6.95 -14.08
N ASP A 237 -29.63 -7.40 -15.03
CA ASP A 237 -29.13 -7.78 -16.34
C ASP A 237 -28.44 -6.59 -17.01
N ARG A 238 -27.31 -6.84 -17.66
CA ARG A 238 -26.66 -5.80 -18.46
C ARG A 238 -27.59 -5.43 -19.60
N ALA A 239 -27.95 -4.14 -19.68
CA ALA A 239 -28.68 -3.59 -20.80
C ALA A 239 -27.81 -3.51 -22.06
#